data_76d6241d567f8a3d504fa612ce23a1ab
#
_entry.id   76d6241d567f8a3d504fa612ce23a1ab
#
_cell.length_a   1.000
_cell.length_b   1.000
_cell.length_c   1.000
_cell.angle_alpha   90.00
_cell.angle_beta   90.00
_cell.angle_gamma   90.00
#
_symmetry.space_group_name_H-M   'P 1'
#
loop_
_entity.id
_entity.type
_entity.pdbx_description
1 polymer ?
#
loop_
_entity_poly.entity_id
_entity_poly.type
_entity_poly.pdbx_seq_one_letter_code
_entity_poly.pdbx_strand_id
1 'polypeptide(L)'
;KEQEEKMAKQIWKPGNMVYPLPAVMVSTGDKKGNQNILTVAWTGTVCTNPAMVYISVRPERYSYHMIEESGEFVINLTTEKLARATDFCGVRSGRDVDKWKECHLSAKKAQTLEYAPCIEEAPVNIECKVKKIEKLGSHHMFLAEVTAVQADEAYLNEKGKFELNKTGLLAYSHGEYLGLGKKIGTFGY
;
A
#
# COMPACT_ATOMS: atom_id res chain seq x y z
N LYS A 1 41.75 -24.94 -15.37
CA LYS A 1 41.40 -24.40 -14.04
C LYS A 1 40.69 -23.07 -14.27
N GLU A 2 39.39 -23.11 -14.39
CA GLU A 2 38.54 -21.92 -14.35
C GLU A 2 38.68 -21.32 -12.95
N GLN A 3 39.23 -20.09 -12.90
CA GLN A 3 39.14 -19.30 -11.68
C GLN A 3 37.69 -18.89 -11.52
N GLU A 4 36.95 -19.48 -10.57
CA GLU A 4 35.72 -18.89 -10.06
C GLU A 4 36.04 -17.45 -9.63
N GLU A 5 35.58 -16.47 -10.38
CA GLU A 5 35.62 -15.05 -9.98
C GLU A 5 34.78 -14.94 -8.69
N LYS A 6 35.46 -14.85 -7.59
CA LYS A 6 34.85 -14.68 -6.27
C LYS A 6 34.18 -13.30 -6.26
N MET A 7 32.84 -13.26 -6.41
CA MET A 7 32.08 -12.02 -6.35
C MET A 7 32.34 -11.33 -5.00
N ALA A 8 33.04 -10.20 -5.03
CA ALA A 8 33.33 -9.40 -3.85
C ALA A 8 32.13 -8.52 -3.48
N LYS A 9 31.65 -8.60 -2.22
CA LYS A 9 30.64 -7.70 -1.66
C LYS A 9 31.31 -6.58 -0.88
N GLN A 10 30.83 -5.35 -1.07
CA GLN A 10 31.26 -4.21 -0.26
C GLN A 10 30.34 -4.04 0.94
N ILE A 11 30.91 -3.59 2.05
CA ILE A 11 30.14 -3.27 3.27
C ILE A 11 29.69 -1.82 3.17
N TRP A 12 28.36 -1.62 3.23
CA TRP A 12 27.73 -0.31 3.23
C TRP A 12 27.24 0.08 4.63
N LYS A 13 26.99 1.36 4.82
CA LYS A 13 26.32 1.85 6.03
C LYS A 13 24.92 1.23 6.15
N PRO A 14 24.43 1.00 7.38
CA PRO A 14 23.05 0.55 7.58
C PRO A 14 22.05 1.47 6.88
N GLY A 15 21.10 0.89 6.17
CA GLY A 15 20.10 1.62 5.40
C GLY A 15 18.97 0.71 4.92
N ASN A 16 17.99 1.31 4.27
CA ASN A 16 16.82 0.60 3.74
C ASN A 16 17.20 -0.13 2.44
N MET A 17 17.13 -1.46 2.47
CA MET A 17 17.51 -2.28 1.31
C MET A 17 16.55 -3.47 1.09
N VAL A 18 15.44 -3.52 1.81
CA VAL A 18 14.42 -4.56 1.56
C VAL A 18 13.56 -4.11 0.39
N TYR A 19 13.92 -4.56 -0.80
CA TYR A 19 13.23 -4.30 -2.07
C TYR A 19 13.09 -5.58 -2.89
N PRO A 20 12.13 -5.68 -3.84
CA PRO A 20 11.09 -4.68 -4.15
C PRO A 20 9.99 -4.64 -3.08
N LEU A 21 9.28 -3.53 -3.01
CA LEU A 21 8.14 -3.30 -2.14
C LEU A 21 6.89 -3.00 -2.98
N PRO A 22 5.67 -3.23 -2.47
CA PRO A 22 4.50 -2.59 -3.04
C PRO A 22 4.56 -1.08 -2.73
N ALA A 23 4.09 -0.26 -3.65
CA ALA A 23 3.79 1.14 -3.37
C ALA A 23 2.27 1.29 -3.38
N VAL A 24 1.65 1.30 -2.21
CA VAL A 24 0.19 1.32 -2.08
C VAL A 24 -0.33 2.73 -1.82
N MET A 25 -1.54 3.04 -2.27
CA MET A 25 -2.25 4.24 -1.86
C MET A 25 -3.10 3.90 -0.63
N VAL A 26 -2.82 4.59 0.49
CA VAL A 26 -3.57 4.46 1.74
C VAL A 26 -4.58 5.58 1.81
N SER A 27 -5.86 5.26 1.79
CA SER A 27 -6.94 6.21 1.99
C SER A 27 -7.36 6.27 3.46
N THR A 28 -7.62 7.48 3.92
CA THR A 28 -7.90 7.80 5.31
C THR A 28 -9.10 8.74 5.41
N GLY A 29 -9.78 8.71 6.53
CA GLY A 29 -10.86 9.63 6.88
C GLY A 29 -10.81 9.98 8.36
N ASP A 30 -11.30 11.16 8.70
CA ASP A 30 -11.47 11.59 10.09
C ASP A 30 -12.95 11.69 10.48
N LYS A 31 -13.20 11.90 11.76
CA LYS A 31 -14.55 12.05 12.32
C LYS A 31 -15.28 13.33 11.88
N LYS A 32 -14.58 14.25 11.22
CA LYS A 32 -15.12 15.50 10.68
C LYS A 32 -15.53 15.38 9.21
N GLY A 33 -15.29 14.21 8.60
CA GLY A 33 -15.60 13.94 7.19
C GLY A 33 -14.50 14.35 6.22
N ASN A 34 -13.32 14.76 6.69
CA ASN A 34 -12.17 14.97 5.82
C ASN A 34 -11.60 13.64 5.36
N GLN A 35 -11.15 13.58 4.12
CA GLN A 35 -10.54 12.40 3.53
C GLN A 35 -9.24 12.76 2.85
N ASN A 36 -8.28 11.84 2.86
CA ASN A 36 -7.00 12.02 2.19
C ASN A 36 -6.45 10.69 1.66
N ILE A 37 -5.46 10.80 0.79
CA ILE A 37 -4.71 9.67 0.23
C ILE A 37 -3.22 9.90 0.51
N LEU A 38 -2.53 8.85 0.96
CA LEU A 38 -1.10 8.85 1.20
C LEU A 38 -0.48 7.61 0.54
N THR A 39 0.59 7.80 -0.24
CA THR A 39 1.35 6.67 -0.76
C THR A 39 2.33 6.15 0.28
N VAL A 40 2.31 4.85 0.51
CA VAL A 40 3.14 4.15 1.48
C VAL A 40 3.82 2.96 0.80
N ALA A 41 5.14 2.87 0.96
CA ALA A 41 5.95 1.71 0.56
C ALA A 41 6.40 0.87 1.78
N TRP A 42 6.41 1.46 2.98
CA TRP A 42 6.70 0.73 4.23
C TRP A 42 5.43 0.05 4.72
N THR A 43 5.10 -1.09 4.08
CA THR A 43 3.87 -1.86 4.33
C THR A 43 4.09 -3.34 4.06
N GLY A 44 3.29 -4.18 4.68
CA GLY A 44 3.35 -5.63 4.46
C GLY A 44 2.37 -6.41 5.34
N THR A 45 2.31 -7.70 5.08
CA THR A 45 1.57 -8.67 5.89
C THR A 45 2.42 -9.14 7.06
N VAL A 46 1.85 -9.19 8.26
CA VAL A 46 2.56 -9.63 9.49
C VAL A 46 1.97 -10.88 10.11
N CYS A 47 0.70 -11.20 9.84
CA CYS A 47 0.03 -12.37 10.39
C CYS A 47 -1.04 -12.86 9.43
N THR A 48 -1.21 -14.18 9.35
CA THR A 48 -2.22 -14.81 8.48
C THR A 48 -3.53 -15.05 9.22
N ASN A 49 -3.46 -15.43 10.47
CA ASN A 49 -4.64 -15.71 11.29
C ASN A 49 -4.43 -15.21 12.75
N PRO A 50 -5.08 -14.10 13.13
CA PRO A 50 -5.93 -13.25 12.29
C PRO A 50 -5.12 -12.57 11.16
N ALA A 51 -5.80 -12.17 10.07
CA ALA A 51 -5.16 -11.46 8.98
C ALA A 51 -4.75 -10.06 9.45
N MET A 52 -3.45 -9.79 9.44
CA MET A 52 -2.89 -8.51 9.91
C MET A 52 -1.85 -7.96 8.96
N VAL A 53 -1.85 -6.65 8.86
CA VAL A 53 -0.94 -5.86 8.04
C VAL A 53 -0.36 -4.71 8.87
N TYR A 54 0.67 -4.08 8.33
CA TYR A 54 1.17 -2.82 8.88
C TYR A 54 1.34 -1.78 7.78
N ILE A 55 1.31 -0.53 8.18
CA ILE A 55 1.86 0.62 7.45
C ILE A 55 2.73 1.43 8.41
N SER A 56 3.87 1.95 7.92
CA SER A 56 4.69 2.87 8.69
C SER A 56 4.59 4.27 8.09
N VAL A 57 4.18 5.23 8.91
CA VAL A 57 3.88 6.60 8.50
C VAL A 57 4.66 7.58 9.36
N ARG A 58 5.22 8.62 8.75
CA ARG A 58 5.85 9.70 9.48
C ARG A 58 4.80 10.57 10.19
N PRO A 59 4.99 10.95 11.46
CA PRO A 59 4.02 11.73 12.23
C PRO A 59 3.65 13.08 11.59
N GLU A 60 4.56 13.69 10.83
CA GLU A 60 4.33 14.96 10.14
C GLU A 60 3.42 14.86 8.90
N ARG A 61 3.13 13.65 8.41
CA ARG A 61 2.21 13.45 7.27
C ARG A 61 0.78 13.82 7.63
N TYR A 62 0.09 14.47 6.71
CA TYR A 62 -1.29 14.93 6.92
C TYR A 62 -2.26 13.81 7.31
N SER A 63 -2.11 12.62 6.74
CA SER A 63 -2.94 11.44 7.07
C SER A 63 -2.66 10.83 8.44
N TYR A 64 -1.51 11.12 9.07
CA TYR A 64 -1.11 10.46 10.32
C TYR A 64 -2.17 10.59 11.42
N HIS A 65 -2.57 11.83 11.73
CA HIS A 65 -3.57 12.10 12.77
C HIS A 65 -4.96 11.60 12.40
N MET A 66 -5.30 11.59 11.11
CA MET A 66 -6.56 11.02 10.65
C MET A 66 -6.65 9.52 10.99
N ILE A 67 -5.56 8.76 10.76
CA ILE A 67 -5.49 7.33 11.10
C ILE A 67 -5.46 7.14 12.62
N GLU A 68 -4.68 7.94 13.34
CA GLU A 68 -4.56 7.88 14.79
C GLU A 68 -5.92 8.13 15.49
N GLU A 69 -6.68 9.12 15.01
CA GLU A 69 -7.98 9.50 15.57
C GLU A 69 -9.11 8.54 15.19
N SER A 70 -9.18 8.13 13.93
CA SER A 70 -10.25 7.24 13.45
C SER A 70 -9.99 5.77 13.78
N GLY A 71 -8.73 5.38 13.90
CA GLY A 71 -8.33 3.97 14.03
C GLY A 71 -8.54 3.15 12.76
N GLU A 72 -8.68 3.82 11.61
CA GLU A 72 -9.04 3.19 10.34
C GLU A 72 -8.16 3.66 9.18
N PHE A 73 -7.91 2.75 8.25
CA PHE A 73 -7.36 3.07 6.94
C PHE A 73 -7.69 1.97 5.93
N VAL A 74 -7.60 2.29 4.65
CA VAL A 74 -7.70 1.31 3.56
C VAL A 74 -6.39 1.27 2.80
N ILE A 75 -5.83 0.08 2.59
CA ILE A 75 -4.74 -0.15 1.65
C ILE A 75 -5.35 -0.44 0.28
N ASN A 76 -5.08 0.43 -0.68
CA ASN A 76 -5.54 0.25 -2.06
C ASN A 76 -4.33 -0.16 -2.90
N LEU A 77 -4.38 -1.37 -3.49
CA LEU A 77 -3.31 -1.85 -4.35
C LEU A 77 -3.23 -1.01 -5.62
N THR A 78 -2.03 -0.71 -6.05
CA THR A 78 -1.75 0.17 -7.17
C THR A 78 -1.33 -0.62 -8.40
N THR A 79 -1.62 -0.06 -9.56
CA THR A 79 -1.33 -0.64 -10.87
C THR A 79 -0.50 0.32 -11.72
N GLU A 80 0.04 -0.18 -12.83
CA GLU A 80 0.76 0.65 -13.80
C GLU A 80 -0.07 1.85 -14.27
N LYS A 81 -1.40 1.67 -14.41
CA LYS A 81 -2.33 2.76 -14.75
C LYS A 81 -2.42 3.83 -13.67
N LEU A 82 -2.23 3.45 -12.42
CA LEU A 82 -2.29 4.34 -11.25
C LEU A 82 -0.91 4.91 -10.85
N ALA A 83 0.17 4.61 -11.60
CA ALA A 83 1.53 5.00 -11.22
C ALA A 83 1.69 6.50 -10.97
N ARG A 84 1.12 7.35 -11.83
CA ARG A 84 1.18 8.82 -11.65
C ARG A 84 0.42 9.29 -10.42
N ALA A 85 -0.77 8.74 -10.17
CA ALA A 85 -1.54 9.04 -8.97
C ALA A 85 -0.80 8.56 -7.71
N THR A 86 -0.19 7.38 -7.77
CA THR A 86 0.62 6.82 -6.69
C THR A 86 1.78 7.75 -6.32
N ASP A 87 2.54 8.23 -7.30
CA ASP A 87 3.62 9.18 -7.07
C ASP A 87 3.11 10.50 -6.53
N PHE A 88 2.10 11.10 -7.17
CA PHE A 88 1.51 12.37 -6.74
C PHE A 88 1.03 12.32 -5.29
N CYS A 89 0.31 11.28 -4.90
CA CYS A 89 -0.18 11.10 -3.54
C CYS A 89 0.95 10.93 -2.50
N GLY A 90 2.13 10.49 -2.93
CA GLY A 90 3.32 10.38 -2.09
C GLY A 90 4.08 11.67 -1.88
N VAL A 91 4.15 12.54 -2.91
CA VAL A 91 4.98 13.75 -2.90
C VAL A 91 4.21 15.02 -2.55
N ARG A 92 2.88 15.05 -2.69
CA ARG A 92 2.04 16.20 -2.33
C ARG A 92 1.39 16.02 -0.97
N SER A 93 1.12 17.12 -0.28
CA SER A 93 0.40 17.13 0.99
C SER A 93 -1.09 17.36 0.78
N GLY A 94 -1.94 16.63 1.52
CA GLY A 94 -3.37 16.89 1.57
C GLY A 94 -3.75 18.20 2.25
N ARG A 95 -2.77 18.92 2.87
CA ARG A 95 -2.97 20.30 3.35
C ARG A 95 -3.06 21.30 2.22
N ASP A 96 -2.41 21.00 1.09
CA ASP A 96 -2.21 21.94 0.00
C ASP A 96 -3.08 21.63 -1.22
N VAL A 97 -3.44 20.37 -1.40
CA VAL A 97 -4.16 19.89 -2.59
C VAL A 97 -5.22 18.83 -2.24
N ASP A 98 -6.31 18.84 -2.99
CA ASP A 98 -7.29 17.74 -3.00
C ASP A 98 -6.82 16.63 -3.94
N LYS A 99 -6.25 15.58 -3.36
CA LYS A 99 -5.67 14.46 -4.11
C LYS A 99 -6.71 13.63 -4.85
N TRP A 100 -7.93 13.56 -4.34
CA TRP A 100 -9.03 12.87 -5.03
C TRP A 100 -9.32 13.54 -6.37
N LYS A 101 -9.45 14.86 -6.35
CA LYS A 101 -9.73 15.66 -7.54
C LYS A 101 -8.54 15.68 -8.50
N GLU A 102 -7.34 15.98 -8.00
CA GLU A 102 -6.13 16.12 -8.83
C GLU A 102 -5.73 14.82 -9.53
N CYS A 103 -5.97 13.68 -8.87
CA CYS A 103 -5.67 12.36 -9.43
C CYS A 103 -6.85 11.70 -10.14
N HIS A 104 -8.01 12.36 -10.23
CA HIS A 104 -9.25 11.82 -10.80
C HIS A 104 -9.64 10.48 -10.15
N LEU A 105 -9.54 10.39 -8.83
CA LEU A 105 -9.88 9.21 -8.04
C LEU A 105 -11.24 9.38 -7.38
N SER A 106 -11.98 8.28 -7.26
CA SER A 106 -13.31 8.24 -6.68
C SER A 106 -13.30 7.54 -5.32
N ALA A 107 -13.84 8.22 -4.32
CA ALA A 107 -14.02 7.65 -2.99
C ALA A 107 -15.28 6.77 -2.97
N LYS A 108 -15.11 5.50 -2.58
CA LYS A 108 -16.19 4.53 -2.41
C LYS A 108 -16.30 4.16 -0.94
N LYS A 109 -17.53 4.08 -0.43
CA LYS A 109 -17.77 3.67 0.96
C LYS A 109 -17.19 2.26 1.21
N ALA A 110 -16.43 2.13 2.30
CA ALA A 110 -15.95 0.85 2.79
C ALA A 110 -17.11 -0.01 3.37
N GLN A 111 -16.91 -1.32 3.46
CA GLN A 111 -17.91 -2.25 3.98
C GLN A 111 -17.93 -2.29 5.51
N THR A 112 -16.74 -2.20 6.13
CA THR A 112 -16.55 -2.43 7.57
C THR A 112 -16.01 -1.21 8.30
N LEU A 113 -15.67 -0.14 7.58
CA LEU A 113 -15.13 1.09 8.13
C LEU A 113 -16.15 2.23 8.07
N GLU A 114 -16.04 3.15 9.01
CA GLU A 114 -16.94 4.31 9.10
C GLU A 114 -16.37 5.54 8.40
N TYR A 115 -15.05 5.77 8.52
CA TYR A 115 -14.40 7.02 8.12
C TYR A 115 -13.53 6.88 6.87
N ALA A 116 -12.75 5.82 6.78
CA ALA A 116 -11.80 5.63 5.68
C ALA A 116 -12.48 5.05 4.43
N PRO A 117 -12.46 5.76 3.27
CA PRO A 117 -13.04 5.26 2.04
C PRO A 117 -12.09 4.34 1.26
N CYS A 118 -12.63 3.50 0.39
CA CYS A 118 -11.88 2.81 -0.65
C CYS A 118 -11.61 3.75 -1.84
N ILE A 119 -10.57 3.47 -2.63
CA ILE A 119 -10.35 4.06 -3.96
C ILE A 119 -11.00 3.13 -4.99
N GLU A 120 -11.98 3.64 -5.73
CA GLU A 120 -12.77 2.82 -6.66
C GLU A 120 -11.92 2.28 -7.82
N GLU A 121 -10.93 3.03 -8.29
CA GLU A 121 -10.05 2.69 -9.41
C GLU A 121 -8.98 1.64 -9.05
N ALA A 122 -8.81 1.32 -7.76
CA ALA A 122 -7.88 0.30 -7.32
C ALA A 122 -8.50 -1.11 -7.44
N PRO A 123 -7.78 -2.10 -7.98
CA PRO A 123 -8.33 -3.44 -8.20
C PRO A 123 -8.57 -4.22 -6.90
N VAL A 124 -7.94 -3.81 -5.81
CA VAL A 124 -8.10 -4.40 -4.47
C VAL A 124 -8.06 -3.31 -3.42
N ASN A 125 -9.04 -3.34 -2.52
CA ASN A 125 -9.11 -2.49 -1.35
C ASN A 125 -9.08 -3.38 -0.09
N ILE A 126 -8.15 -3.12 0.80
CA ILE A 126 -7.94 -3.88 2.04
C ILE A 126 -8.33 -2.97 3.21
N GLU A 127 -9.47 -3.23 3.82
CA GLU A 127 -10.01 -2.45 4.93
C GLU A 127 -9.36 -2.85 6.24
N CYS A 128 -8.85 -1.88 6.98
CA CYS A 128 -8.01 -2.12 8.14
C CYS A 128 -8.47 -1.34 9.36
N LYS A 129 -8.51 -2.02 10.52
CA LYS A 129 -8.70 -1.40 11.85
C LYS A 129 -7.41 -1.49 12.65
N VAL A 130 -6.91 -0.34 13.12
CA VAL A 130 -5.68 -0.24 13.89
C VAL A 130 -5.84 -0.95 15.23
N LYS A 131 -4.89 -1.81 15.56
CA LYS A 131 -4.80 -2.51 16.86
C LYS A 131 -3.73 -1.91 17.76
N LYS A 132 -2.63 -1.43 17.17
CA LYS A 132 -1.49 -0.90 17.92
C LYS A 132 -0.71 0.08 17.06
N ILE A 133 -0.16 1.09 17.71
CA ILE A 133 0.77 2.05 17.11
C ILE A 133 2.12 1.90 17.82
N GLU A 134 3.16 1.54 17.08
CA GLU A 134 4.53 1.45 17.57
C GLU A 134 5.34 2.67 17.11
N LYS A 135 5.87 3.40 18.06
CA LYS A 135 6.73 4.58 17.80
C LYS A 135 8.18 4.11 17.63
N LEU A 136 8.66 4.05 16.38
CA LEU A 136 9.97 3.48 16.07
C LEU A 136 11.09 4.50 15.88
N GLY A 137 10.77 5.76 15.68
CA GLY A 137 11.73 6.82 15.36
C GLY A 137 11.13 7.77 14.33
N SER A 138 11.70 7.84 13.11
CA SER A 138 11.17 8.69 12.04
C SER A 138 9.77 8.27 11.54
N HIS A 139 9.42 7.02 11.75
CA HIS A 139 8.13 6.44 11.39
C HIS A 139 7.48 5.81 12.62
N HIS A 140 6.15 5.91 12.67
CA HIS A 140 5.33 5.13 13.58
C HIS A 140 4.61 4.04 12.78
N MET A 141 4.69 2.80 13.25
CA MET A 141 4.06 1.63 12.62
C MET A 141 2.65 1.45 13.16
N PHE A 142 1.67 1.50 12.27
CA PHE A 142 0.28 1.16 12.55
C PHE A 142 0.07 -0.32 12.23
N LEU A 143 -0.03 -1.13 13.27
CA LEU A 143 -0.38 -2.54 13.16
C LEU A 143 -1.90 -2.67 13.14
N ALA A 144 -2.46 -3.29 12.11
CA ALA A 144 -3.89 -3.34 11.89
C ALA A 144 -4.39 -4.74 11.53
N GLU A 145 -5.61 -5.03 11.91
CA GLU A 145 -6.36 -6.20 11.49
C GLU A 145 -7.11 -5.89 10.19
N VAL A 146 -7.05 -6.80 9.23
CA VAL A 146 -7.84 -6.73 8.00
C VAL A 146 -9.28 -7.15 8.31
N THR A 147 -10.23 -6.26 8.10
CA THR A 147 -11.65 -6.50 8.39
C THR A 147 -12.47 -6.86 7.15
N ALA A 148 -12.04 -6.45 5.97
CA ALA A 148 -12.59 -6.84 4.68
C ALA A 148 -11.57 -6.66 3.56
N VAL A 149 -11.75 -7.40 2.48
CA VAL A 149 -11.04 -7.22 1.22
C VAL A 149 -12.08 -7.12 0.11
N GLN A 150 -12.06 -6.02 -0.65
CA GLN A 150 -12.83 -5.88 -1.87
C GLN A 150 -11.91 -6.13 -3.06
N ALA A 151 -12.36 -6.92 -4.02
CA ALA A 151 -11.62 -7.24 -5.23
C ALA A 151 -12.50 -6.95 -6.45
N ASP A 152 -11.91 -6.36 -7.48
CA ASP A 152 -12.63 -6.01 -8.72
C ASP A 152 -13.05 -7.26 -9.48
N GLU A 153 -14.37 -7.42 -9.69
CA GLU A 153 -14.96 -8.56 -10.37
C GLU A 153 -14.48 -8.73 -11.83
N ALA A 154 -13.99 -7.66 -12.46
CA ALA A 154 -13.42 -7.71 -13.81
C ALA A 154 -12.20 -8.65 -13.90
N TYR A 155 -11.57 -8.97 -12.79
CA TYR A 155 -10.42 -9.88 -12.72
C TYR A 155 -10.79 -11.28 -12.18
N LEU A 156 -12.07 -11.61 -12.08
CA LEU A 156 -12.51 -12.97 -11.81
C LEU A 156 -12.46 -13.79 -13.11
N ASN A 157 -11.93 -15.00 -13.06
CA ASN A 157 -11.99 -15.93 -14.18
C ASN A 157 -13.35 -16.66 -14.19
N GLU A 158 -13.60 -17.46 -15.24
CA GLU A 158 -14.83 -18.24 -15.43
C GLU A 158 -15.17 -19.17 -14.25
N LYS A 159 -14.18 -19.53 -13.42
CA LYS A 159 -14.33 -20.36 -12.22
C LYS A 159 -14.53 -19.54 -10.95
N GLY A 160 -14.67 -18.21 -11.05
CA GLY A 160 -14.80 -17.30 -9.92
C GLY A 160 -13.51 -17.07 -9.12
N LYS A 161 -12.34 -17.48 -9.65
CA LYS A 161 -11.05 -17.24 -9.01
C LYS A 161 -10.53 -15.85 -9.39
N PHE A 162 -10.14 -15.07 -8.39
CA PHE A 162 -9.50 -13.77 -8.58
C PHE A 162 -8.07 -13.90 -9.12
N GLU A 163 -7.79 -13.26 -10.25
CA GLU A 163 -6.50 -13.30 -10.94
C GLU A 163 -5.69 -12.03 -10.65
N LEU A 164 -5.24 -11.87 -9.41
CA LEU A 164 -4.52 -10.69 -8.93
C LEU A 164 -3.36 -10.26 -9.85
N ASN A 165 -2.58 -11.21 -10.38
CA ASN A 165 -1.42 -10.90 -11.22
C ASN A 165 -1.80 -10.33 -12.61
N LYS A 166 -3.07 -10.37 -13.00
CA LYS A 166 -3.57 -9.75 -14.23
C LYS A 166 -3.93 -8.26 -14.07
N THR A 167 -3.94 -7.75 -12.86
CA THR A 167 -4.33 -6.37 -12.56
C THR A 167 -3.27 -5.34 -12.94
N GLY A 168 -2.03 -5.78 -13.24
CA GLY A 168 -0.90 -4.90 -13.58
C GLY A 168 -0.32 -4.19 -12.35
N LEU A 169 -0.09 -4.94 -11.27
CA LEU A 169 0.43 -4.39 -10.01
C LEU A 169 1.77 -3.66 -10.19
N LEU A 170 1.98 -2.63 -9.37
CA LEU A 170 3.25 -1.91 -9.23
C LEU A 170 4.15 -2.53 -8.17
N ALA A 171 5.45 -2.50 -8.45
CA ALA A 171 6.51 -2.63 -7.47
C ALA A 171 7.27 -1.32 -7.34
N TYR A 172 7.79 -1.05 -6.15
CA TYR A 172 8.69 0.07 -5.87
C TYR A 172 10.05 -0.48 -5.48
N SER A 173 11.09 -0.01 -6.12
CA SER A 173 12.45 -0.42 -5.82
C SER A 173 13.40 0.75 -6.02
N HIS A 174 14.06 1.16 -4.94
CA HIS A 174 15.16 2.11 -4.95
C HIS A 174 14.88 3.43 -5.71
N GLY A 175 13.68 4.00 -5.50
CA GLY A 175 13.25 5.26 -6.11
C GLY A 175 12.55 5.12 -7.45
N GLU A 176 12.30 3.91 -7.93
CA GLU A 176 11.65 3.63 -9.20
C GLU A 176 10.36 2.82 -9.04
N TYR A 177 9.39 3.09 -9.91
CA TYR A 177 8.19 2.28 -10.05
C TYR A 177 8.37 1.31 -11.20
N LEU A 178 8.08 0.04 -10.95
CA LEU A 178 8.27 -1.04 -11.91
C LEU A 178 6.98 -1.85 -12.03
N GLY A 179 6.66 -2.31 -13.24
CA GLY A 179 5.65 -3.34 -13.44
C GLY A 179 6.20 -4.71 -13.06
N LEU A 180 5.32 -5.67 -12.76
CA LEU A 180 5.72 -7.05 -12.55
C LEU A 180 6.05 -7.70 -13.89
N GLY A 181 7.18 -8.41 -13.97
CA GLY A 181 7.61 -9.15 -15.14
C GLY A 181 6.80 -10.44 -15.37
N LYS A 182 7.29 -11.25 -16.31
CA LYS A 182 6.68 -12.56 -16.59
C LYS A 182 6.75 -13.49 -15.37
N LYS A 183 5.75 -14.35 -15.25
CA LYS A 183 5.77 -15.43 -14.27
C LYS A 183 6.99 -16.35 -14.48
N ILE A 184 7.74 -16.60 -13.44
CA ILE A 184 8.92 -17.49 -13.45
C ILE A 184 8.66 -18.85 -12.81
N GLY A 185 7.61 -18.97 -12.00
CA GLY A 185 7.24 -20.22 -11.31
C GLY A 185 5.97 -20.08 -10.50
N THR A 186 5.62 -21.14 -9.80
CA THR A 186 4.53 -21.18 -8.80
C THR A 186 5.11 -21.57 -7.45
N PHE A 187 4.42 -21.20 -6.37
CA PHE A 187 4.84 -21.63 -5.04
C PHE A 187 4.99 -23.15 -4.98
N GLY A 188 6.14 -23.63 -4.51
CA GLY A 188 6.44 -25.06 -4.40
C GLY A 188 6.96 -25.74 -5.67
N TYR A 189 7.40 -24.98 -6.72
CA TYR A 189 8.02 -25.55 -7.93
C TYR A 189 9.48 -25.92 -7.68
#